data_ecdd612a0ca731fe2c1cac408ace1fa6
#
_entry.id   ecdd612a0ca731fe2c1cac408ace1fa6
#
_cell.length_a   1.000
_cell.length_b   1.000
_cell.length_c   1.000
_cell.angle_alpha   90.00
_cell.angle_beta   90.00
_cell.angle_gamma   90.00
#
_symmetry.space_group_name_H-M   'P 1'
#
loop_
_entity.id
_entity.type
_entity.pdbx_description
1 polymer ?
#
loop_
_entity_poly.entity_id
_entity_poly.type
_entity_poly.pdbx_seq_one_letter_code
_entity_poly.pdbx_strand_id
1 'polypeptide(L)'
;MTTIDTLHAEWMKNPEYVEAYDALEDEFALAAAMIEARGKAGLTQEQVAQRMHTTQTVVARLESGRSKPSTRTLERFAEATGARLKISFEARRKSA
;
A
#
# COMPACT_ATOMS: atom_id res chain seq x y z
N MET A 1 1.14 4.09 33.30
CA MET A 1 0.48 4.75 32.15
C MET A 1 0.61 3.85 30.93
N THR A 2 -0.51 3.46 30.36
CA THR A 2 -0.53 2.56 29.22
C THR A 2 -0.12 3.32 27.94
N THR A 3 0.96 2.90 27.31
CA THR A 3 1.40 3.51 26.06
C THR A 3 0.66 2.85 24.87
N ILE A 4 0.69 3.50 23.72
CA ILE A 4 0.15 2.92 22.49
C ILE A 4 0.81 1.58 22.18
N ASP A 5 2.11 1.46 22.43
CA ASP A 5 2.84 0.23 22.21
C ASP A 5 2.38 -0.90 23.14
N THR A 6 2.06 -0.57 24.39
CA THR A 6 1.54 -1.55 25.35
C THR A 6 0.14 -2.02 24.94
N LEU A 7 -0.74 -1.10 24.54
CA LEU A 7 -2.08 -1.43 24.03
C LEU A 7 -2.00 -2.31 22.80
N HIS A 8 -1.10 -1.96 21.87
CA HIS A 8 -0.90 -2.73 20.66
C HIS A 8 -0.44 -4.15 20.98
N ALA A 9 0.49 -4.31 21.92
CA ALA A 9 0.99 -5.63 22.34
C ALA A 9 -0.12 -6.48 22.94
N GLU A 10 -1.03 -5.89 23.74
CA GLU A 10 -2.17 -6.58 24.29
C GLU A 10 -3.16 -7.01 23.21
N TRP A 11 -3.46 -6.10 22.29
CA TRP A 11 -4.41 -6.38 21.20
C TRP A 11 -3.88 -7.44 20.24
N MET A 12 -2.57 -7.53 20.04
CA MET A 12 -1.95 -8.55 19.19
C MET A 12 -2.12 -9.97 19.71
N LYS A 13 -2.60 -10.13 20.96
CA LYS A 13 -2.97 -11.44 21.50
C LYS A 13 -4.34 -11.91 21.02
N ASN A 14 -5.14 -10.99 20.45
CA ASN A 14 -6.46 -11.31 19.92
C ASN A 14 -6.34 -11.69 18.44
N PRO A 15 -6.70 -12.94 18.04
CA PRO A 15 -6.55 -13.37 16.65
C PRO A 15 -7.32 -12.50 15.65
N GLU A 16 -8.51 -12.03 16.01
CA GLU A 16 -9.32 -11.17 15.13
C GLU A 16 -8.65 -9.84 14.90
N TYR A 17 -8.04 -9.26 15.93
CA TYR A 17 -7.32 -8.02 15.81
C TYR A 17 -6.07 -8.20 14.94
N VAL A 18 -5.33 -9.30 15.12
CA VAL A 18 -4.13 -9.59 14.34
C VAL A 18 -4.46 -9.69 12.86
N GLU A 19 -5.52 -10.40 12.49
CA GLU A 19 -5.95 -10.50 11.10
C GLU A 19 -6.31 -9.14 10.51
N ALA A 20 -7.07 -8.34 11.23
CA ALA A 20 -7.45 -7.00 10.78
C ALA A 20 -6.24 -6.09 10.63
N TYR A 21 -5.31 -6.15 11.59
CA TYR A 21 -4.09 -5.36 11.56
C TYR A 21 -3.19 -5.74 10.39
N ASP A 22 -3.00 -7.03 10.15
CA ASP A 22 -2.18 -7.54 9.06
C ASP A 22 -2.76 -7.12 7.70
N ALA A 23 -4.08 -7.20 7.55
CA ALA A 23 -4.75 -6.78 6.32
C ALA A 23 -4.55 -5.29 6.04
N LEU A 24 -4.67 -4.43 7.07
CA LEU A 24 -4.44 -3.00 6.96
C LEU A 24 -2.97 -2.69 6.65
N GLU A 25 -2.05 -3.40 7.27
CA GLU A 25 -0.63 -3.23 7.03
C GLU A 25 -0.29 -3.53 5.58
N ASP A 26 -0.85 -4.61 5.00
CA ASP A 26 -0.63 -4.96 3.61
C ASP A 26 -1.16 -3.89 2.66
N GLU A 27 -2.35 -3.35 2.94
CA GLU A 27 -2.94 -2.28 2.15
C GLU A 27 -2.11 -1.00 2.21
N PHE A 28 -1.63 -0.64 3.41
CA PHE A 28 -0.76 0.52 3.57
C PHE A 28 0.62 0.31 2.97
N ALA A 29 1.14 -0.91 3.01
CA ALA A 29 2.43 -1.23 2.40
C ALA A 29 2.38 -1.02 0.88
N LEU A 30 1.29 -1.44 0.24
CA LEU A 30 1.10 -1.22 -1.19
C LEU A 30 1.00 0.27 -1.51
N ALA A 31 0.18 1.01 -0.76
CA ALA A 31 0.03 2.45 -0.95
C ALA A 31 1.37 3.17 -0.76
N ALA A 32 2.13 2.81 0.27
CA ALA A 32 3.44 3.39 0.54
C ALA A 32 4.42 3.11 -0.60
N ALA A 33 4.40 1.90 -1.17
CA ALA A 33 5.25 1.55 -2.31
C ALA A 33 4.92 2.40 -3.55
N MET A 34 3.63 2.66 -3.78
CA MET A 34 3.20 3.49 -4.89
C MET A 34 3.62 4.95 -4.70
N ILE A 35 3.45 5.48 -3.49
CA ILE A 35 3.89 6.84 -3.15
C ILE A 35 5.41 6.97 -3.32
N GLU A 36 6.16 5.98 -2.87
CA GLU A 36 7.61 5.96 -3.00
C GLU A 36 8.04 5.95 -4.48
N ALA A 37 7.41 5.11 -5.30
CA ALA A 37 7.72 5.05 -6.72
C ALA A 37 7.46 6.39 -7.41
N ARG A 38 6.36 7.03 -7.08
CA ARG A 38 6.03 8.35 -7.61
C ARG A 38 7.05 9.40 -7.15
N GLY A 39 7.41 9.37 -5.86
CA GLY A 39 8.38 10.30 -5.29
C GLY A 39 9.75 10.17 -5.93
N LYS A 40 10.22 8.95 -6.16
CA LYS A 40 11.50 8.69 -6.85
C LYS A 40 11.49 9.18 -8.28
N ALA A 41 10.34 9.13 -8.94
CA ALA A 41 10.18 9.65 -10.30
C ALA A 41 10.08 11.18 -10.35
N GLY A 42 9.89 11.83 -9.21
CA GLY A 42 9.72 13.27 -9.13
C GLY A 42 8.39 13.74 -9.72
N LEU A 43 7.37 12.90 -9.69
CA LEU A 43 6.07 13.20 -10.30
C LEU A 43 5.03 13.54 -9.23
N THR A 44 4.10 14.43 -9.59
CA THR A 44 2.91 14.68 -8.79
C THR A 44 1.84 13.63 -9.10
N GLN A 45 0.82 13.52 -8.24
CA GLN A 45 -0.32 12.64 -8.50
C GLN A 45 -0.99 13.00 -9.82
N GLU A 46 -1.10 14.28 -10.12
CA GLU A 46 -1.70 14.76 -11.36
C GLU A 46 -0.90 14.32 -12.59
N GLN A 47 0.43 14.43 -12.51
CA GLN A 47 1.30 13.99 -13.60
C GLN A 47 1.21 12.48 -13.85
N VAL A 48 1.16 11.70 -12.79
CA VAL A 48 0.97 10.25 -12.90
C VAL A 48 -0.39 9.95 -13.53
N ALA A 49 -1.44 10.66 -13.09
CA ALA A 49 -2.78 10.49 -13.65
C ALA A 49 -2.79 10.75 -15.15
N GLN A 50 -2.11 11.80 -15.60
CA GLN A 50 -2.01 12.11 -17.03
C GLN A 50 -1.33 10.96 -17.79
N ARG A 51 -0.26 10.43 -17.26
CA ARG A 51 0.47 9.31 -17.90
C ARG A 51 -0.35 8.02 -17.92
N MET A 52 -1.20 7.83 -16.92
CA MET A 52 -2.10 6.67 -16.84
C MET A 52 -3.40 6.86 -17.61
N HIS A 53 -3.62 8.04 -18.20
CA HIS A 53 -4.88 8.40 -18.86
C HIS A 53 -6.08 8.27 -17.90
N THR A 54 -5.90 8.79 -16.69
CA THR A 54 -6.94 8.76 -15.66
C THR A 54 -6.96 10.10 -14.91
N THR A 55 -7.70 10.18 -13.81
CA THR A 55 -7.83 11.40 -13.02
C THR A 55 -6.94 11.36 -11.78
N GLN A 56 -6.60 12.56 -11.29
CA GLN A 56 -5.83 12.69 -10.06
C GLN A 56 -6.56 12.05 -8.88
N THR A 57 -7.88 12.10 -8.86
CA THR A 57 -8.69 11.45 -7.83
C THR A 57 -8.46 9.93 -7.78
N VAL A 58 -8.35 9.29 -8.95
CA VAL A 58 -8.06 7.85 -9.03
C VAL A 58 -6.68 7.56 -8.44
N VAL A 59 -5.66 8.35 -8.79
CA VAL A 59 -4.30 8.16 -8.26
C VAL A 59 -4.29 8.39 -6.75
N ALA A 60 -4.96 9.43 -6.26
CA ALA A 60 -5.07 9.68 -4.83
C ALA A 60 -5.72 8.51 -4.09
N ARG A 61 -6.74 7.90 -4.69
CA ARG A 61 -7.39 6.72 -4.11
C ARG A 61 -6.46 5.52 -4.07
N LEU A 62 -5.67 5.31 -5.11
CA LEU A 62 -4.67 4.24 -5.14
C LEU A 62 -3.64 4.41 -4.02
N GLU A 63 -3.26 5.65 -3.73
CA GLU A 63 -2.25 5.97 -2.71
C GLU A 63 -2.84 6.11 -1.30
N SER A 64 -4.14 5.90 -1.14
CA SER A 64 -4.81 6.04 0.15
C SER A 64 -4.77 4.77 1.01
N GLY A 65 -4.45 3.64 0.42
CA GLY A 65 -4.50 2.35 1.11
C GLY A 65 -5.90 1.77 1.23
N ARG A 66 -6.91 2.42 0.64
CA ARG A 66 -8.30 1.99 0.71
C ARG A 66 -8.77 1.19 -0.49
N SER A 67 -7.99 1.18 -1.57
CA SER A 67 -8.36 0.44 -2.76
C SER A 67 -7.52 -0.81 -2.92
N LYS A 68 -8.07 -1.78 -3.63
CA LYS A 68 -7.35 -3.01 -3.98
C LYS A 68 -7.17 -3.02 -5.50
N PRO A 69 -6.14 -2.35 -6.01
CA PRO A 69 -5.93 -2.26 -7.45
C PRO A 69 -5.61 -3.63 -8.05
N SER A 70 -6.03 -3.84 -9.28
CA SER A 70 -5.66 -5.04 -10.03
C SER A 70 -4.17 -4.98 -10.42
N THR A 71 -3.60 -6.12 -10.76
CA THR A 71 -2.23 -6.16 -11.25
C THR A 71 -2.06 -5.30 -12.50
N ARG A 72 -3.07 -5.27 -13.36
CA ARG A 72 -3.06 -4.41 -14.55
C ARG A 72 -2.92 -2.93 -14.18
N THR A 73 -3.67 -2.48 -13.17
CA THR A 73 -3.58 -1.11 -12.69
C THR A 73 -2.19 -0.83 -12.12
N LEU A 74 -1.64 -1.77 -11.37
CA LEU A 74 -0.29 -1.65 -10.80
C LEU A 74 0.77 -1.58 -11.89
N GLU A 75 0.63 -2.36 -12.95
CA GLU A 75 1.54 -2.32 -14.12
C GLU A 75 1.48 -0.95 -14.80
N ARG A 76 0.29 -0.40 -14.98
CA ARG A 76 0.11 0.93 -15.56
C ARG A 76 0.73 2.02 -14.69
N PHE A 77 0.58 1.90 -13.37
CA PHE A 77 1.21 2.83 -12.43
C PHE A 77 2.74 2.73 -12.51
N ALA A 78 3.26 1.50 -12.57
CA ALA A 78 4.71 1.28 -12.70
C ALA A 78 5.24 1.94 -13.98
N GLU A 79 4.58 1.72 -15.12
CA GLU A 79 4.97 2.36 -16.38
C GLU A 79 4.97 3.89 -16.27
N ALA A 80 3.92 4.44 -15.66
CA ALA A 80 3.77 5.89 -15.53
C ALA A 80 4.90 6.50 -14.69
N THR A 81 5.43 5.77 -13.72
CA THR A 81 6.48 6.23 -12.82
C THR A 81 7.88 5.76 -13.25
N GLY A 82 7.99 5.07 -14.37
CA GLY A 82 9.27 4.54 -14.85
C GLY A 82 9.80 3.42 -13.97
N ALA A 83 8.95 2.79 -13.19
CA ALA A 83 9.29 1.68 -12.30
C ALA A 83 8.95 0.35 -12.96
N ARG A 84 9.44 -0.72 -12.36
CA ARG A 84 9.10 -2.09 -12.74
C ARG A 84 8.30 -2.73 -11.62
N LEU A 85 7.14 -3.27 -11.95
CA LEU A 85 6.33 -4.00 -10.97
C LEU A 85 6.99 -5.34 -10.66
N LYS A 86 7.25 -5.58 -9.39
CA LYS A 86 7.76 -6.85 -8.90
C LYS A 86 6.82 -7.36 -7.82
N ILE A 87 6.29 -8.55 -7.99
CA ILE A 87 5.38 -9.18 -7.04
C ILE A 87 6.05 -10.41 -6.46
N SER A 88 6.00 -10.55 -5.15
CA SER A 88 6.56 -11.70 -4.47
C SER A 88 5.64 -12.10 -3.32
N PHE A 89 5.76 -13.35 -2.92
CA PHE A 89 5.06 -13.87 -1.75
C PHE A 89 6.06 -14.09 -0.63
N GLU A 90 5.72 -13.61 0.56
CA GLU A 90 6.50 -13.87 1.75
C GLU A 90 5.80 -14.94 2.58
N ALA A 91 6.58 -15.85 3.17
CA ALA A 91 6.02 -16.80 4.12
C ALA A 91 5.50 -16.04 5.34
N ARG A 92 4.27 -16.34 5.75
CA ARG A 92 3.73 -15.76 6.99
C ARG A 92 4.49 -16.30 8.18
N ARG A 93 4.74 -15.43 9.15
CA ARG A 93 5.19 -15.88 10.46
C ARG A 93 4.13 -16.83 11.00
N LYS A 94 4.56 -18.05 11.30
CA LYS A 94 3.69 -18.95 12.06
C LYS A 94 3.48 -18.34 13.43
N SER A 95 2.23 -18.00 13.73
CA SER A 95 1.88 -17.71 15.11
C SER A 95 2.13 -18.99 15.90
N ALA A 96 3.02 -18.90 16.84
CA ALA A 96 3.34 -20.00 17.73
C ALA A 96 2.09 -20.40 18.54
#